data_1a11813831888485312219f9187ac420
#
_entry.id   1a11813831888485312219f9187ac420
#
_cell.length_a   1.000
_cell.length_b   1.000
_cell.length_c   1.000
_cell.angle_alpha   90.00
_cell.angle_beta   90.00
_cell.angle_gamma   90.00
#
_symmetry.space_group_name_H-M   'P 1'
#
loop_
_entity.id
_entity.type
_entity.pdbx_description
1 polymer ?
#
loop_
_entity_poly.entity_id
_entity_poly.type
_entity_poly.pdbx_seq_one_letter_code
_entity_poly.pdbx_strand_id
1 'polypeptide(L)'
;MGAKTWMLVYAERGVGEVLSSGAALDRQATLQLATKLFPKEKLDPMGDGNLCYTCPPDNEIHLGCFAGVSIVAAKEFAIDYPSKLPERFISYGSSATIYLHAMHSVVDWFAFACWDHGKLVRSLSVSPESGLLEDLGQRLPFEEPYWSGRHPVGDDEEEEEYPLPFHPLELGEAALNEFFGYQLEGSLEAVVRRPESIPLVKYARSRSWWKVW
;
A
#
# COMPACT_ATOMS: atom_id res chain seq x y z
N MET A 1 12.15 13.96 -2.39
CA MET A 1 11.20 13.20 -3.25
C MET A 1 10.09 12.79 -2.32
N GLY A 2 8.86 13.22 -2.51
CA GLY A 2 7.80 12.99 -1.55
C GLY A 2 7.34 11.53 -1.50
N ALA A 3 6.77 11.11 -0.37
CA ALA A 3 6.29 9.75 -0.14
C ALA A 3 5.19 9.34 -1.13
N LYS A 4 5.34 8.14 -1.71
CA LYS A 4 4.35 7.55 -2.62
C LYS A 4 4.34 6.03 -2.48
N THR A 5 3.12 5.48 -2.45
CA THR A 5 2.90 4.03 -2.38
C THR A 5 1.69 3.64 -3.24
N TRP A 6 1.78 2.47 -3.90
CA TRP A 6 0.64 1.74 -4.50
C TRP A 6 0.85 0.27 -4.18
N MET A 7 0.47 -0.15 -2.98
CA MET A 7 0.88 -1.42 -2.42
C MET A 7 -0.31 -2.25 -1.96
N LEU A 8 -0.26 -3.55 -2.26
CA LEU A 8 -1.15 -4.58 -1.74
C LEU A 8 -0.32 -5.62 -1.01
N VAL A 9 -0.71 -5.96 0.20
CA VAL A 9 0.00 -6.93 1.04
C VAL A 9 -0.94 -8.04 1.48
N TYR A 10 -0.51 -9.28 1.30
CA TYR A 10 -1.15 -10.47 1.83
C TYR A 10 -0.38 -10.94 3.05
N ALA A 11 -1.04 -11.06 4.18
CA ALA A 11 -0.39 -11.35 5.46
C ALA A 11 -1.09 -12.49 6.21
N GLU A 12 -0.34 -13.55 6.47
CA GLU A 12 -0.71 -14.65 7.39
C GLU A 12 -0.13 -14.42 8.79
N ARG A 13 0.76 -13.44 8.93
CA ARG A 13 1.49 -13.04 10.15
C ARG A 13 1.66 -11.53 10.22
N GLY A 14 2.12 -11.02 11.36
CA GLY A 14 2.49 -9.62 11.50
C GLY A 14 3.59 -9.24 10.49
N VAL A 15 3.27 -8.28 9.60
CA VAL A 15 4.18 -7.91 8.47
C VAL A 15 5.49 -7.35 9.01
N GLY A 16 5.42 -6.40 9.95
CA GLY A 16 6.61 -5.78 10.55
C GLY A 16 7.54 -6.80 11.22
N GLU A 17 6.99 -7.81 11.90
CA GLU A 17 7.78 -8.89 12.52
C GLU A 17 8.51 -9.73 11.48
N VAL A 18 7.81 -10.14 10.41
CA VAL A 18 8.40 -10.94 9.34
C VAL A 18 9.54 -10.17 8.66
N LEU A 19 9.30 -8.91 8.30
CA LEU A 19 10.29 -8.10 7.60
C LEU A 19 11.51 -7.75 8.48
N SER A 20 11.29 -7.45 9.77
CA SER A 20 12.37 -7.13 10.71
C SER A 20 13.20 -8.35 11.11
N SER A 21 12.66 -9.56 11.03
CA SER A 21 13.37 -10.81 11.36
C SER A 21 14.45 -11.20 10.35
N GLY A 22 14.60 -10.45 9.24
CA GLY A 22 15.51 -10.77 8.14
C GLY A 22 15.01 -11.91 7.27
N ALA A 23 13.68 -12.06 7.14
CA ALA A 23 13.07 -13.09 6.30
C ALA A 23 13.61 -13.03 4.87
N ALA A 24 14.04 -14.17 4.34
CA ALA A 24 14.58 -14.24 3.00
C ALA A 24 13.49 -14.09 1.94
N LEU A 25 13.81 -13.35 0.87
CA LEU A 25 12.97 -13.25 -0.32
C LEU A 25 12.91 -14.58 -1.07
N ASP A 26 11.72 -15.17 -1.20
CA ASP A 26 11.47 -16.33 -2.05
C ASP A 26 11.19 -15.88 -3.49
N ARG A 27 12.21 -15.92 -4.35
CA ARG A 27 12.11 -15.50 -5.74
C ARG A 27 11.20 -16.39 -6.58
N GLN A 28 11.11 -17.69 -6.26
CA GLN A 28 10.27 -18.62 -6.98
C GLN A 28 8.79 -18.36 -6.66
N ALA A 29 8.45 -18.23 -5.38
CA ALA A 29 7.11 -17.83 -4.96
C ALA A 29 6.73 -16.45 -5.50
N THR A 30 7.67 -15.50 -5.53
CA THR A 30 7.45 -14.16 -6.10
C THR A 30 7.07 -14.22 -7.58
N LEU A 31 7.78 -15.01 -8.40
CA LEU A 31 7.44 -15.17 -9.82
C LEU A 31 6.08 -15.86 -10.00
N GLN A 32 5.78 -16.88 -9.19
CA GLN A 32 4.47 -17.56 -9.22
C GLN A 32 3.33 -16.60 -8.88
N LEU A 33 3.51 -15.77 -7.85
CA LEU A 33 2.55 -14.74 -7.46
C LEU A 33 2.33 -13.74 -8.60
N ALA A 34 3.41 -13.21 -9.18
CA ALA A 34 3.35 -12.26 -10.29
C ALA A 34 2.54 -12.83 -11.47
N THR A 35 2.87 -14.05 -11.90
CA THR A 35 2.18 -14.74 -12.99
C THR A 35 0.70 -14.98 -12.68
N LYS A 36 0.37 -15.31 -11.44
CA LYS A 36 -1.01 -15.57 -11.02
C LYS A 36 -1.87 -14.32 -10.96
N LEU A 37 -1.32 -13.20 -10.46
CA LEU A 37 -2.05 -11.92 -10.34
C LEU A 37 -2.15 -11.18 -11.69
N PHE A 38 -1.16 -11.38 -12.59
CA PHE A 38 -1.08 -10.70 -13.89
C PHE A 38 -1.00 -11.69 -15.06
N PRO A 39 -1.97 -12.62 -15.21
CA PRO A 39 -1.87 -13.79 -16.11
C PRO A 39 -1.88 -13.45 -17.60
N LYS A 40 -2.24 -12.21 -17.96
CA LYS A 40 -2.31 -11.76 -19.37
C LYS A 40 -1.12 -10.88 -19.77
N GLU A 41 -0.12 -10.81 -18.91
CA GLU A 41 1.02 -9.92 -19.08
C GLU A 41 2.30 -10.76 -19.25
N LYS A 42 3.17 -10.30 -20.14
CA LYS A 42 4.54 -10.79 -20.20
C LYS A 42 5.34 -10.04 -19.15
N LEU A 43 6.03 -10.78 -18.30
CA LEU A 43 6.85 -10.25 -17.21
C LEU A 43 8.31 -10.51 -17.50
N ASP A 44 9.08 -9.43 -17.71
CA ASP A 44 10.51 -9.50 -17.97
C ASP A 44 11.25 -8.99 -16.71
N PRO A 45 12.14 -9.80 -16.06
CA PRO A 45 12.87 -9.38 -14.88
C PRO A 45 13.77 -8.16 -15.13
N MET A 46 13.74 -7.18 -14.22
CA MET A 46 14.55 -5.95 -14.26
C MET A 46 15.60 -5.87 -13.14
N GLY A 47 15.71 -6.90 -12.31
CA GLY A 47 16.53 -6.90 -11.10
C GLY A 47 15.75 -6.56 -9.85
N ASP A 48 16.44 -6.12 -8.80
CA ASP A 48 15.83 -5.84 -7.50
C ASP A 48 15.59 -4.34 -7.30
N GLY A 49 14.48 -4.05 -6.63
CA GLY A 49 14.19 -2.82 -5.93
C GLY A 49 14.16 -3.09 -4.43
N ASN A 50 13.50 -2.22 -3.68
CA ASN A 50 13.30 -2.38 -2.24
C ASN A 50 11.98 -1.80 -1.76
N LEU A 51 11.68 -1.97 -0.48
CA LEU A 51 10.42 -1.58 0.13
C LEU A 51 10.20 -0.05 0.19
N CYS A 52 11.26 0.77 0.11
CA CYS A 52 11.13 2.23 0.04
C CYS A 52 10.53 2.72 -1.28
N TYR A 53 10.49 1.90 -2.33
CA TYR A 53 9.96 2.28 -3.62
C TYR A 53 8.84 1.31 -4.04
N THR A 54 7.63 1.62 -3.60
CA THR A 54 6.42 0.83 -3.86
C THR A 54 5.38 1.57 -4.72
N CYS A 55 5.84 2.52 -5.53
CA CYS A 55 5.01 3.27 -6.47
C CYS A 55 5.52 3.13 -7.92
N PRO A 56 5.62 1.90 -8.48
CA PRO A 56 6.12 1.71 -9.83
C PRO A 56 5.23 2.41 -10.88
N PRO A 57 5.82 2.77 -12.04
CA PRO A 57 5.04 3.24 -13.18
C PRO A 57 4.16 2.12 -13.76
N ASP A 58 3.23 2.48 -14.65
CA ASP A 58 2.22 1.55 -15.18
C ASP A 58 2.80 0.34 -15.93
N ASN A 59 4.00 0.47 -16.49
CA ASN A 59 4.70 -0.60 -17.21
C ASN A 59 5.61 -1.46 -16.33
N GLU A 60 5.55 -1.31 -15.00
CA GLU A 60 6.34 -2.08 -14.04
C GLU A 60 5.47 -2.63 -12.91
N ILE A 61 5.92 -3.71 -12.30
CA ILE A 61 5.42 -4.22 -11.02
C ILE A 61 6.60 -4.64 -10.14
N HIS A 62 6.49 -4.41 -8.83
CA HIS A 62 7.49 -4.84 -7.85
C HIS A 62 6.82 -5.79 -6.86
N LEU A 63 7.44 -6.95 -6.62
CA LEU A 63 6.88 -7.97 -5.73
C LEU A 63 7.94 -8.60 -4.85
N GLY A 64 7.51 -9.06 -3.68
CA GLY A 64 8.34 -9.86 -2.79
C GLY A 64 7.49 -10.82 -1.97
N CYS A 65 7.83 -12.13 -2.03
CA CYS A 65 7.24 -13.15 -1.15
C CYS A 65 8.24 -13.51 -0.06
N PHE A 66 7.75 -13.50 1.17
CA PHE A 66 8.45 -13.88 2.39
C PHE A 66 7.63 -14.93 3.12
N ALA A 67 8.18 -15.56 4.16
CA ALA A 67 7.46 -16.59 4.93
C ALA A 67 6.19 -16.00 5.63
N GLY A 68 5.02 -16.17 5.01
CA GLY A 68 3.72 -15.69 5.50
C GLY A 68 3.39 -14.24 5.16
N VAL A 69 4.18 -13.58 4.30
CA VAL A 69 3.91 -12.21 3.82
C VAL A 69 4.23 -12.12 2.34
N SER A 70 3.33 -11.54 1.55
CA SER A 70 3.59 -11.23 0.15
C SER A 70 3.23 -9.77 -0.13
N ILE A 71 4.16 -9.03 -0.74
CA ILE A 71 4.04 -7.62 -1.07
C ILE A 71 3.95 -7.49 -2.59
N VAL A 72 3.00 -6.70 -3.06
CA VAL A 72 2.80 -6.39 -4.49
C VAL A 72 2.65 -4.89 -4.64
N ALA A 73 3.50 -4.26 -5.42
CA ALA A 73 3.38 -2.86 -5.78
C ALA A 73 3.07 -2.73 -7.28
N ALA A 74 1.98 -2.06 -7.60
CA ALA A 74 1.51 -1.88 -8.96
C ALA A 74 0.57 -0.66 -9.07
N LYS A 75 0.54 -0.01 -10.22
CA LYS A 75 -0.31 1.17 -10.47
C LYS A 75 -1.80 0.89 -10.27
N GLU A 76 -2.24 -0.36 -10.41
CA GLU A 76 -3.61 -0.81 -10.16
C GLU A 76 -4.11 -0.54 -8.73
N PHE A 77 -3.20 -0.35 -7.79
CA PHE A 77 -3.56 -0.11 -6.39
C PHE A 77 -3.69 1.38 -6.05
N ALA A 78 -3.34 2.29 -6.96
CA ALA A 78 -3.60 3.72 -6.86
C ALA A 78 -5.05 4.00 -7.28
N ILE A 79 -6.01 3.69 -6.42
CA ILE A 79 -7.46 3.80 -6.70
C ILE A 79 -8.16 4.65 -5.65
N ASP A 80 -9.04 5.55 -6.12
CA ASP A 80 -9.78 6.47 -5.26
C ASP A 80 -10.80 5.77 -4.35
N TYR A 81 -11.24 4.59 -4.74
CA TYR A 81 -12.21 3.78 -4.00
C TYR A 81 -11.63 2.39 -3.70
N PRO A 82 -10.85 2.23 -2.63
CA PRO A 82 -10.18 0.96 -2.31
C PRO A 82 -11.14 -0.24 -2.21
N SER A 83 -12.39 -0.03 -1.76
CA SER A 83 -13.42 -1.08 -1.73
C SER A 83 -13.72 -1.69 -3.11
N LYS A 84 -13.35 -1.02 -4.19
CA LYS A 84 -13.51 -1.46 -5.58
C LYS A 84 -12.29 -2.21 -6.13
N LEU A 85 -11.36 -2.60 -5.26
CA LEU A 85 -10.22 -3.43 -5.67
C LEU A 85 -10.73 -4.64 -6.48
N PRO A 86 -10.18 -4.92 -7.67
CA PRO A 86 -10.64 -6.04 -8.49
C PRO A 86 -10.60 -7.37 -7.75
N GLU A 87 -11.70 -8.14 -7.86
CA GLU A 87 -11.95 -9.39 -7.14
C GLU A 87 -10.80 -10.40 -7.23
N ARG A 88 -10.06 -10.44 -8.36
CA ARG A 88 -8.91 -11.33 -8.54
C ARG A 88 -7.84 -11.17 -7.45
N PHE A 89 -7.66 -9.95 -6.95
CA PHE A 89 -6.68 -9.67 -5.89
C PHE A 89 -7.21 -10.09 -4.52
N ILE A 90 -8.52 -9.90 -4.28
CA ILE A 90 -9.17 -10.30 -3.03
C ILE A 90 -9.23 -11.83 -2.95
N SER A 91 -9.68 -12.48 -4.01
CA SER A 91 -9.82 -13.95 -4.05
C SER A 91 -8.49 -14.68 -3.90
N TYR A 92 -7.38 -14.10 -4.37
CA TYR A 92 -6.06 -14.68 -4.17
C TYR A 92 -5.70 -14.78 -2.68
N GLY A 93 -5.96 -13.72 -1.91
CA GLY A 93 -5.64 -13.62 -0.49
C GLY A 93 -6.78 -14.02 0.45
N SER A 94 -7.80 -14.72 -0.02
CA SER A 94 -9.02 -15.01 0.77
C SER A 94 -8.81 -15.82 2.06
N SER A 95 -7.65 -16.41 2.26
CA SER A 95 -7.25 -17.12 3.49
C SER A 95 -6.36 -16.27 4.43
N ALA A 96 -6.03 -15.05 4.03
CA ALA A 96 -5.12 -14.16 4.74
C ALA A 96 -5.79 -12.79 5.01
N THR A 97 -5.15 -11.96 5.80
CA THR A 97 -5.49 -10.54 5.85
C THR A 97 -4.87 -9.84 4.64
N ILE A 98 -5.64 -8.98 4.00
CA ILE A 98 -5.19 -8.19 2.86
C ILE A 98 -5.19 -6.73 3.26
N TYR A 99 -4.10 -6.03 2.97
CA TYR A 99 -3.97 -4.59 3.14
C TYR A 99 -3.69 -3.92 1.80
N LEU A 100 -4.48 -2.92 1.45
CA LEU A 100 -4.15 -1.98 0.39
C LEU A 100 -3.67 -0.69 1.03
N HIS A 101 -2.59 -0.15 0.54
CA HIS A 101 -2.07 1.16 0.94
C HIS A 101 -1.65 1.93 -0.29
N ALA A 102 -2.22 3.12 -0.46
CA ALA A 102 -1.88 4.02 -1.55
C ALA A 102 -1.77 5.46 -1.02
N MET A 103 -0.69 6.15 -1.39
CA MET A 103 -0.38 7.49 -0.94
C MET A 103 0.31 8.27 -2.03
N HIS A 104 -0.03 9.56 -2.21
CA HIS A 104 0.57 10.41 -3.23
C HIS A 104 0.80 11.83 -2.71
N SER A 105 2.04 12.13 -2.36
CA SER A 105 2.44 13.41 -1.74
C SER A 105 2.29 14.67 -2.60
N VAL A 106 2.08 14.55 -3.91
CA VAL A 106 1.90 15.76 -4.77
C VAL A 106 0.48 16.32 -4.68
N VAL A 107 -0.47 15.48 -4.29
CA VAL A 107 -1.90 15.83 -4.17
C VAL A 107 -2.44 15.53 -2.78
N ASP A 108 -1.57 15.26 -1.82
CA ASP A 108 -1.87 14.91 -0.44
C ASP A 108 -2.99 13.88 -0.29
N TRP A 109 -3.05 12.93 -1.24
CA TRP A 109 -4.02 11.88 -1.26
C TRP A 109 -3.52 10.66 -0.52
N PHE A 110 -4.39 10.10 0.30
CA PHE A 110 -4.19 8.83 0.99
C PHE A 110 -5.41 7.95 0.88
N ALA A 111 -5.19 6.66 0.62
CA ALA A 111 -6.23 5.64 0.62
C ALA A 111 -5.69 4.32 1.19
N PHE A 112 -6.53 3.64 1.95
CA PHE A 112 -6.22 2.29 2.41
C PHE A 112 -7.48 1.44 2.52
N ALA A 113 -7.30 0.12 2.49
CA ALA A 113 -8.34 -0.81 2.87
C ALA A 113 -7.77 -2.08 3.48
N CYS A 114 -8.58 -2.72 4.33
CA CYS A 114 -8.28 -3.99 4.96
C CYS A 114 -9.39 -4.98 4.68
N TRP A 115 -9.01 -6.21 4.31
CA TRP A 115 -9.93 -7.35 4.24
C TRP A 115 -9.44 -8.43 5.19
N ASP A 116 -10.36 -9.05 5.89
CA ASP A 116 -10.12 -10.24 6.67
C ASP A 116 -10.87 -11.42 6.06
N HIS A 117 -10.12 -12.46 5.65
CA HIS A 117 -10.67 -13.61 4.95
C HIS A 117 -11.62 -13.23 3.79
N GLY A 118 -11.19 -12.28 2.96
CA GLY A 118 -11.91 -11.80 1.79
C GLY A 118 -13.08 -10.84 2.10
N LYS A 119 -13.39 -10.55 3.36
CA LYS A 119 -14.43 -9.59 3.75
C LYS A 119 -13.81 -8.23 4.04
N LEU A 120 -14.34 -7.19 3.42
CA LEU A 120 -13.92 -5.81 3.71
C LEU A 120 -14.21 -5.47 5.18
N VAL A 121 -13.18 -5.06 5.91
CA VAL A 121 -13.26 -4.62 7.31
C VAL A 121 -13.25 -3.10 7.39
N ARG A 122 -12.34 -2.48 6.64
CA ARG A 122 -12.16 -1.04 6.65
C ARG A 122 -11.72 -0.55 5.26
N SER A 123 -12.26 0.60 4.82
CA SER A 123 -11.78 1.31 3.64
C SER A 123 -11.91 2.81 3.85
N LEU A 124 -10.85 3.53 3.53
CA LEU A 124 -10.77 4.99 3.61
C LEU A 124 -10.06 5.53 2.37
N SER A 125 -10.56 6.64 1.85
CA SER A 125 -9.86 7.43 0.84
C SER A 125 -10.14 8.92 1.05
N VAL A 126 -9.10 9.75 1.08
CA VAL A 126 -9.17 11.14 1.49
C VAL A 126 -8.10 11.99 0.82
N SER A 127 -8.45 13.20 0.42
CA SER A 127 -7.50 14.23 -0.01
C SER A 127 -8.04 15.63 0.32
N PRO A 128 -7.21 16.68 0.42
CA PRO A 128 -7.68 18.05 0.64
C PRO A 128 -8.62 18.55 -0.47
N GLU A 129 -8.30 18.23 -1.73
CA GLU A 129 -9.07 18.66 -2.89
C GLU A 129 -10.45 17.99 -2.98
N SER A 130 -10.50 16.68 -2.73
CA SER A 130 -11.74 15.88 -2.92
C SER A 130 -12.47 15.61 -1.62
N GLY A 131 -11.89 15.97 -0.47
CA GLY A 131 -12.44 15.65 0.84
C GLY A 131 -12.41 14.14 1.12
N LEU A 132 -13.48 13.64 1.72
CA LEU A 132 -13.69 12.24 2.07
C LEU A 132 -14.33 11.50 0.90
N LEU A 133 -13.53 10.77 0.12
CA LEU A 133 -14.00 10.00 -1.05
C LEU A 133 -14.66 8.67 -0.64
N GLU A 134 -14.09 7.97 0.33
CA GLU A 134 -14.62 6.71 0.86
C GLU A 134 -14.35 6.60 2.37
N ASP A 135 -15.34 6.16 3.14
CA ASP A 135 -15.23 5.89 4.58
C ASP A 135 -16.18 4.74 4.93
N LEU A 136 -15.68 3.49 4.84
CA LEU A 136 -16.46 2.27 5.04
C LEU A 136 -15.88 1.44 6.18
N GLY A 137 -16.75 0.88 7.00
CA GLY A 137 -16.37 0.07 8.15
C GLY A 137 -16.05 0.91 9.40
N GLN A 138 -15.74 0.23 10.49
CA GLN A 138 -15.38 0.90 11.73
C GLN A 138 -13.94 1.41 11.67
N ARG A 139 -13.69 2.62 12.15
CA ARG A 139 -12.36 3.19 12.28
C ARG A 139 -11.45 2.31 13.12
N LEU A 140 -10.20 2.15 12.68
CA LEU A 140 -9.20 1.38 13.40
C LEU A 140 -8.59 2.26 14.53
N PRO A 141 -8.05 1.64 15.59
CA PRO A 141 -7.52 2.39 16.74
C PRO A 141 -6.47 3.45 16.39
N PHE A 142 -5.61 3.20 15.40
CA PHE A 142 -4.58 4.15 14.98
C PHE A 142 -5.15 5.41 14.28
N GLU A 143 -6.38 5.34 13.73
CA GLU A 143 -7.04 6.48 13.09
C GLU A 143 -7.59 7.49 14.11
N GLU A 144 -7.96 7.02 15.32
CA GLU A 144 -8.66 7.82 16.32
C GLU A 144 -7.95 9.13 16.73
N PRO A 145 -6.60 9.18 16.90
CA PRO A 145 -5.88 10.41 17.16
C PRO A 145 -6.08 11.49 16.10
N TYR A 146 -6.18 11.07 14.84
CA TYR A 146 -6.35 11.96 13.68
C TYR A 146 -7.77 12.51 13.62
N TRP A 147 -8.76 11.66 13.71
CA TRP A 147 -10.17 12.06 13.67
C TRP A 147 -10.61 12.87 14.89
N SER A 148 -9.94 12.70 16.03
CA SER A 148 -10.23 13.47 17.25
C SER A 148 -9.53 14.83 17.32
N GLY A 149 -8.80 15.23 16.26
CA GLY A 149 -8.11 16.52 16.18
C GLY A 149 -6.81 16.59 17.02
N ARG A 150 -6.22 15.45 17.39
CA ARG A 150 -4.92 15.41 18.09
C ARG A 150 -3.72 15.57 17.17
N HIS A 151 -3.93 15.57 15.87
CA HIS A 151 -2.96 15.83 14.81
C HIS A 151 -3.47 16.94 13.89
N PRO A 152 -3.65 18.17 14.38
CA PRO A 152 -4.12 19.28 13.56
C PRO A 152 -3.07 19.60 12.49
N VAL A 153 -3.50 20.03 11.33
CA VAL A 153 -2.63 20.66 10.34
C VAL A 153 -2.18 21.99 10.92
N GLY A 154 -0.87 22.33 10.80
CA GLY A 154 -0.27 23.46 11.51
C GLY A 154 -1.04 24.78 11.32
N ASP A 155 -1.09 25.58 12.40
CA ASP A 155 -1.71 26.90 12.47
C ASP A 155 -0.84 27.97 11.76
N ASP A 156 -0.66 27.90 10.47
CA ASP A 156 -0.18 29.04 9.70
C ASP A 156 -1.37 30.01 9.56
N GLU A 157 -1.34 31.10 10.34
CA GLU A 157 -2.43 32.09 10.51
C GLU A 157 -2.92 32.77 9.22
N GLU A 158 -2.37 32.40 8.05
CA GLU A 158 -2.67 33.01 6.76
C GLU A 158 -3.31 32.02 5.76
N GLU A 159 -3.51 30.75 6.06
CA GLU A 159 -4.14 29.80 5.16
C GLU A 159 -5.64 29.61 5.44
N GLU A 160 -6.43 29.48 4.37
CA GLU A 160 -7.84 29.05 4.44
C GLU A 160 -7.95 27.80 5.30
N GLU A 161 -9.03 27.69 6.10
CA GLU A 161 -9.28 26.55 6.98
C GLU A 161 -9.07 25.21 6.24
N TYR A 162 -8.09 24.43 6.70
CA TYR A 162 -7.76 23.15 6.05
C TYR A 162 -8.99 22.21 6.08
N PRO A 163 -9.39 21.63 4.95
CA PRO A 163 -10.69 20.96 4.80
C PRO A 163 -10.85 19.67 5.60
N LEU A 164 -9.77 19.20 6.24
CA LEU A 164 -9.75 17.94 6.98
C LEU A 164 -9.18 18.16 8.39
N PRO A 165 -9.56 17.36 9.39
CA PRO A 165 -9.04 17.49 10.74
C PRO A 165 -7.58 17.04 10.92
N PHE A 166 -6.94 16.56 9.85
CA PHE A 166 -5.56 16.08 9.82
C PHE A 166 -4.98 16.13 8.41
N HIS A 167 -3.67 16.06 8.29
CA HIS A 167 -3.01 15.93 6.99
C HIS A 167 -3.08 14.47 6.52
N PRO A 168 -3.63 14.15 5.32
CA PRO A 168 -3.80 12.78 4.84
C PRO A 168 -2.53 11.94 4.82
N LEU A 169 -1.38 12.54 4.50
CA LEU A 169 -0.11 11.80 4.46
C LEU A 169 0.39 11.41 5.84
N GLU A 170 0.10 12.19 6.90
CA GLU A 170 0.44 11.79 8.27
C GLU A 170 -0.33 10.53 8.70
N LEU A 171 -1.63 10.48 8.37
CA LEU A 171 -2.42 9.27 8.59
C LEU A 171 -1.92 8.12 7.70
N GLY A 172 -1.45 8.43 6.48
CA GLY A 172 -0.82 7.45 5.58
C GLY A 172 0.45 6.83 6.16
N GLU A 173 1.34 7.64 6.72
CA GLU A 173 2.55 7.17 7.41
C GLU A 173 2.21 6.36 8.68
N ALA A 174 1.18 6.77 9.43
CA ALA A 174 0.70 6.00 10.58
C ALA A 174 0.15 4.63 10.15
N ALA A 175 -0.55 4.56 9.03
CA ALA A 175 -1.04 3.31 8.46
C ALA A 175 0.12 2.40 7.98
N LEU A 176 1.16 2.96 7.34
CA LEU A 176 2.38 2.22 7.00
C LEU A 176 3.03 1.60 8.24
N ASN A 177 3.14 2.39 9.32
CA ASN A 177 3.72 1.90 10.57
C ASN A 177 2.84 0.82 11.22
N GLU A 178 1.54 1.05 11.32
CA GLU A 178 0.59 0.11 11.93
C GLU A 178 0.55 -1.24 11.21
N PHE A 179 0.40 -1.22 9.88
CA PHE A 179 0.20 -2.44 9.10
C PHE A 179 1.51 -3.15 8.76
N PHE A 180 2.59 -2.38 8.52
CA PHE A 180 3.80 -2.95 7.92
C PHE A 180 5.06 -2.71 8.77
N GLY A 181 4.97 -1.91 9.82
CA GLY A 181 6.05 -1.67 10.76
C GLY A 181 7.15 -0.75 10.24
N TYR A 182 6.90 0.07 9.20
CA TYR A 182 7.86 1.06 8.69
C TYR A 182 7.16 2.36 8.29
N GLN A 183 7.97 3.39 8.05
CA GLN A 183 7.57 4.66 7.49
C GLN A 183 8.50 5.05 6.34
N LEU A 184 8.00 5.90 5.44
CA LEU A 184 8.81 6.55 4.40
C LEU A 184 9.31 7.91 4.87
N GLU A 185 8.46 8.65 5.56
CA GLU A 185 8.74 9.97 6.14
C GLU A 185 8.11 10.03 7.53
N GLY A 186 8.71 10.84 8.42
CA GLY A 186 8.17 11.04 9.76
C GLY A 186 9.08 10.55 10.88
N SER A 187 8.55 10.57 12.13
CA SER A 187 9.33 10.34 13.35
C SER A 187 8.74 9.26 14.27
N LEU A 188 7.74 8.52 13.83
CA LEU A 188 7.20 7.42 14.64
C LEU A 188 8.24 6.29 14.79
N GLU A 189 8.20 5.59 15.89
CA GLU A 189 9.08 4.45 16.10
C GLU A 189 8.62 3.27 15.22
N ALA A 190 9.47 2.85 14.27
CA ALA A 190 9.19 1.78 13.33
C ALA A 190 9.96 0.50 13.69
N VAL A 191 9.30 -0.65 13.56
CA VAL A 191 9.89 -1.98 13.79
C VAL A 191 10.91 -2.31 12.70
N VAL A 192 10.58 -2.03 11.44
CA VAL A 192 11.47 -2.20 10.29
C VAL A 192 12.28 -0.91 10.12
N ARG A 193 13.48 -0.89 10.67
CA ARG A 193 14.35 0.29 10.67
C ARG A 193 15.07 0.56 9.36
N ARG A 194 15.10 -0.43 8.47
CA ARG A 194 15.81 -0.36 7.18
C ARG A 194 14.95 -0.92 6.05
N PRO A 195 13.85 -0.28 5.69
CA PRO A 195 12.98 -0.74 4.60
C PRO A 195 13.73 -0.82 3.26
N GLU A 196 14.81 -0.02 3.07
CA GLU A 196 15.69 -0.11 1.91
C GLU A 196 16.45 -1.44 1.80
N SER A 197 16.58 -2.20 2.88
CA SER A 197 17.20 -3.52 2.89
C SER A 197 16.23 -4.66 2.57
N ILE A 198 14.93 -4.39 2.49
CA ILE A 198 13.91 -5.39 2.16
C ILE A 198 13.76 -5.46 0.63
N PRO A 199 14.25 -6.52 -0.03
CA PRO A 199 14.28 -6.59 -1.47
C PRO A 199 12.89 -6.88 -2.07
N LEU A 200 12.60 -6.23 -3.20
CA LEU A 200 11.46 -6.55 -4.07
C LEU A 200 11.99 -6.83 -5.47
N VAL A 201 11.53 -7.90 -6.12
CA VAL A 201 11.84 -8.17 -7.52
C VAL A 201 11.05 -7.23 -8.41
N LYS A 202 11.72 -6.56 -9.33
CA LYS A 202 11.09 -5.71 -10.35
C LYS A 202 10.88 -6.48 -11.64
N TYR A 203 9.71 -6.30 -12.22
CA TYR A 203 9.39 -6.81 -13.55
C TYR A 203 8.90 -5.66 -14.44
N ALA A 204 9.46 -5.55 -15.64
CA ALA A 204 8.77 -4.85 -16.72
C ALA A 204 7.60 -5.70 -17.18
N ARG A 205 6.48 -5.04 -17.45
CA ARG A 205 5.28 -5.73 -17.93
C ARG A 205 4.79 -5.18 -19.26
N SER A 206 4.38 -6.06 -20.14
CA SER A 206 3.76 -5.72 -21.40
C SER A 206 2.45 -6.49 -21.57
N ARG A 207 1.37 -5.77 -21.89
CA ARG A 207 0.10 -6.39 -22.24
C ARG A 207 0.19 -6.89 -23.66
N SER A 208 -0.07 -8.17 -23.90
CA SER A 208 -0.19 -8.71 -25.24
C SER A 208 -1.38 -8.06 -25.93
N TRP A 209 -1.15 -7.20 -26.91
CA TRP A 209 -2.18 -6.68 -27.80
C TRP A 209 -2.59 -7.79 -28.79
N TRP A 210 -3.37 -8.74 -28.33
CA TRP A 210 -4.06 -9.61 -29.28
C TRP A 210 -5.17 -8.76 -29.89
N LYS A 211 -4.98 -8.39 -31.15
CA LYS A 211 -6.01 -7.77 -31.95
C LYS A 211 -7.20 -8.73 -31.96
N VAL A 212 -8.31 -8.34 -31.36
CA VAL A 212 -9.60 -8.97 -31.62
C VAL A 212 -9.97 -8.48 -33.01
N TRP A 213 -9.86 -9.38 -33.99
CA TRP A 213 -10.44 -9.24 -35.33
C TRP A 213 -11.87 -9.76 -35.31
#